data_dfbe0f433cc54bfab2326db209ee2aeb
#
_entry.id   dfbe0f433cc54bfab2326db209ee2aeb
#
_cell.length_a   1.000
_cell.length_b   1.000
_cell.length_c   1.000
_cell.angle_alpha   90.00
_cell.angle_beta   90.00
_cell.angle_gamma   90.00
#
_symmetry.space_group_name_H-M   'P 1'
#
loop_
_entity.id
_entity.type
_entity.pdbx_description
1 polymer ?
#
loop_
_entity_poly.entity_id
_entity_poly.type
_entity_poly.pdbx_seq_one_letter_code
_entity_poly.pdbx_strand_id
1 'polypeptide(L)'
;LPFSTERKCMGTLVRSALLPGKTVLYIKGATDIIRHYCTSVMGNGSWNEINAQLLAWQNQAMRTLGFACMILPDDVGISLQDGAIVKLLDSVKEKPYGLVFQGIVAIADPVRKEVPAAVRECLDAGIDVKIVTGDTPGTAKEIGRQVGLWTERDGDRNVITGPEFEALSDAELARRVRSLKIIARARPMDKRRLVEALQAQNEVVAVTGDGTNDAPALKAAHVGLSMGDGTSVAKEASDITIIDNSFRSIGRAVMWGRSLYQNIQRFILFQMTVNVAACLIVLAGALIGTQSPLTVAQMLWVNLIMDTFAAMALASLPPSEAVMHDKPRDRRAFI
;
A
#
# COMPACT_ATOMS: atom_id res chain seq x y z
N LEU A 1 0.69 35.51 3.95
CA LEU A 1 -0.42 34.67 4.39
C LEU A 1 0.02 33.21 4.34
N PRO A 2 0.30 32.55 5.48
CA PRO A 2 0.67 31.14 5.48
C PRO A 2 -0.48 30.24 5.07
N PHE A 3 -0.15 29.03 4.61
CA PHE A 3 -1.14 28.02 4.27
C PHE A 3 -2.01 27.64 5.49
N SER A 4 -3.31 27.51 5.29
CA SER A 4 -4.17 26.87 6.28
C SER A 4 -5.07 25.81 5.62
N THR A 5 -5.38 24.77 6.37
CA THR A 5 -6.22 23.65 5.91
C THR A 5 -7.65 24.10 5.62
N GLU A 6 -8.13 25.13 6.28
CA GLU A 6 -9.46 25.71 6.08
C GLU A 6 -9.54 26.51 4.78
N ARG A 7 -8.56 27.38 4.55
CA ARG A 7 -8.50 28.23 3.35
C ARG A 7 -7.99 27.48 2.11
N LYS A 8 -7.20 26.42 2.31
CA LYS A 8 -6.57 25.62 1.24
C LYS A 8 -5.73 26.45 0.26
N CYS A 9 -5.28 27.62 0.67
CA CYS A 9 -4.44 28.50 -0.13
C CYS A 9 -3.42 29.23 0.76
N MET A 10 -2.36 29.74 0.13
CA MET A 10 -1.40 30.65 0.72
C MET A 10 -1.15 31.84 -0.22
N GLY A 11 -0.79 32.98 0.34
CA GLY A 11 -0.49 34.20 -0.41
C GLY A 11 0.83 34.83 0.02
N THR A 12 1.54 35.41 -0.93
CA THR A 12 2.78 36.15 -0.70
C THR A 12 2.72 37.49 -1.39
N LEU A 13 3.01 38.54 -0.66
CA LEU A 13 3.10 39.90 -1.16
C LEU A 13 4.56 40.23 -1.42
N VAL A 14 4.87 40.65 -2.65
CA VAL A 14 6.27 40.89 -3.08
C VAL A 14 6.35 42.19 -3.87
N ARG A 15 7.39 42.99 -3.65
CA ARG A 15 7.77 44.05 -4.60
C ARG A 15 8.38 43.37 -5.81
N SER A 16 7.75 43.57 -6.97
CA SER A 16 8.13 42.84 -8.18
C SER A 16 9.46 43.38 -8.75
N ALA A 17 10.40 42.47 -8.98
CA ALA A 17 11.61 42.79 -9.74
C ALA A 17 11.33 42.94 -11.23
N LEU A 18 10.26 42.29 -11.74
CA LEU A 18 9.86 42.35 -13.15
C LEU A 18 9.04 43.59 -13.49
N LEU A 19 8.39 44.20 -12.49
CA LEU A 19 7.59 45.41 -12.60
C LEU A 19 8.09 46.40 -11.56
N PRO A 20 9.12 47.24 -11.91
CA PRO A 20 9.74 48.15 -10.96
C PRO A 20 8.70 49.07 -10.31
N GLY A 21 8.73 49.17 -8.97
CA GLY A 21 7.81 49.98 -8.18
C GLY A 21 6.45 49.39 -7.89
N LYS A 22 6.09 48.25 -8.48
CA LYS A 22 4.80 47.59 -8.24
C LYS A 22 4.86 46.51 -7.20
N THR A 23 3.84 46.44 -6.35
CA THR A 23 3.62 45.36 -5.40
C THR A 23 2.67 44.32 -6.00
N VAL A 24 3.06 43.06 -5.97
CA VAL A 24 2.28 41.96 -6.53
C VAL A 24 1.92 40.96 -5.43
N LEU A 25 0.65 40.60 -5.35
CA LEU A 25 0.14 39.53 -4.55
C LEU A 25 0.14 38.24 -5.37
N TYR A 26 0.89 37.25 -4.97
CA TYR A 26 0.85 35.90 -5.55
C TYR A 26 0.08 34.97 -4.61
N ILE A 27 -0.80 34.17 -5.18
CA ILE A 27 -1.60 33.18 -4.44
C ILE A 27 -1.43 31.82 -5.08
N LYS A 28 -1.27 30.79 -4.26
CA LYS A 28 -1.31 29.39 -4.69
C LYS A 28 -2.16 28.56 -3.74
N GLY A 29 -2.81 27.53 -4.27
CA GLY A 29 -3.65 26.64 -3.48
C GLY A 29 -4.48 25.68 -4.30
N ALA A 30 -5.49 25.09 -3.68
CA ALA A 30 -6.43 24.22 -4.37
C ALA A 30 -7.07 24.96 -5.56
N THR A 31 -7.05 24.34 -6.74
CA THR A 31 -7.40 25.01 -8.00
C THR A 31 -8.82 25.56 -8.00
N ASP A 32 -9.78 24.83 -7.39
CA ASP A 32 -11.17 25.25 -7.21
C ASP A 32 -11.29 26.52 -6.36
N ILE A 33 -10.52 26.61 -5.30
CA ILE A 33 -10.48 27.77 -4.40
C ILE A 33 -9.83 28.97 -5.11
N ILE A 34 -8.65 28.77 -5.73
CA ILE A 34 -7.97 29.85 -6.45
C ILE A 34 -8.84 30.42 -7.57
N ARG A 35 -9.49 29.54 -8.34
CA ARG A 35 -10.42 29.93 -9.40
C ARG A 35 -11.55 30.85 -8.88
N HIS A 36 -12.07 30.56 -7.69
CA HIS A 36 -13.14 31.34 -7.09
C HIS A 36 -12.76 32.81 -6.87
N TYR A 37 -11.48 33.10 -6.60
CA TYR A 37 -10.96 34.44 -6.41
C TYR A 37 -10.54 35.13 -7.73
N CYS A 38 -10.47 34.40 -8.83
CA CYS A 38 -10.00 34.95 -10.10
C CYS A 38 -11.16 35.52 -10.96
N THR A 39 -10.92 36.67 -11.51
CA THR A 39 -11.86 37.37 -12.46
C THR A 39 -11.50 37.14 -13.91
N SER A 40 -10.24 36.80 -14.19
CA SER A 40 -9.74 36.59 -15.55
C SER A 40 -8.64 35.52 -15.56
N VAL A 41 -8.32 35.04 -16.76
CA VAL A 41 -7.23 34.12 -17.03
C VAL A 41 -6.14 34.86 -17.80
N MET A 42 -4.88 34.56 -17.49
CA MET A 42 -3.73 35.17 -18.18
C MET A 42 -3.71 34.77 -19.66
N GLY A 43 -3.45 35.72 -20.53
CA GLY A 43 -3.39 35.52 -22.00
C GLY A 43 -4.73 35.15 -22.60
N ASN A 44 -4.74 34.25 -23.59
CA ASN A 44 -5.93 33.80 -24.32
C ASN A 44 -6.54 32.52 -23.72
N GLY A 45 -6.18 32.16 -22.48
CA GLY A 45 -6.65 30.92 -21.82
C GLY A 45 -8.16 30.94 -21.55
N SER A 46 -8.82 29.84 -21.80
CA SER A 46 -10.24 29.62 -21.52
C SER A 46 -10.44 28.79 -20.24
N TRP A 47 -11.42 29.20 -19.43
CA TRP A 47 -11.84 28.38 -18.26
C TRP A 47 -12.28 26.96 -18.65
N ASN A 48 -12.82 26.77 -19.84
CA ASN A 48 -13.25 25.47 -20.33
C ASN A 48 -12.05 24.55 -20.58
N GLU A 49 -10.98 25.06 -21.17
CA GLU A 49 -9.74 24.32 -21.41
C GLU A 49 -9.05 23.96 -20.08
N ILE A 50 -9.00 24.92 -19.15
CA ILE A 50 -8.43 24.69 -17.81
C ILE A 50 -9.22 23.59 -17.07
N ASN A 51 -10.55 23.61 -17.13
CA ASN A 51 -11.39 22.60 -16.49
C ASN A 51 -11.21 21.21 -17.14
N ALA A 52 -11.12 21.14 -18.46
CA ALA A 52 -10.88 19.89 -19.18
C ALA A 52 -9.53 19.27 -18.77
N GLN A 53 -8.48 20.12 -18.74
CA GLN A 53 -7.15 19.70 -18.32
C GLN A 53 -7.10 19.28 -16.83
N LEU A 54 -7.80 20.04 -15.97
CA LEU A 54 -7.90 19.72 -14.54
C LEU A 54 -8.57 18.36 -14.34
N LEU A 55 -9.67 18.10 -15.04
CA LEU A 55 -10.38 16.83 -14.97
C LEU A 55 -9.51 15.67 -15.49
N ALA A 56 -8.78 15.88 -16.58
CA ALA A 56 -7.86 14.89 -17.14
C ALA A 56 -6.76 14.52 -16.11
N TRP A 57 -6.17 15.50 -15.43
CA TRP A 57 -5.14 15.27 -14.42
C TRP A 57 -5.70 14.65 -13.13
N GLN A 58 -6.90 15.04 -12.72
CA GLN A 58 -7.59 14.43 -11.57
C GLN A 58 -7.92 12.95 -11.83
N ASN A 59 -8.31 12.61 -13.07
CA ASN A 59 -8.54 11.23 -13.49
C ASN A 59 -7.24 10.39 -13.51
N GLN A 60 -6.08 11.04 -13.66
CA GLN A 60 -4.75 10.43 -13.56
C GLN A 60 -4.19 10.45 -12.12
N ALA A 61 -5.03 10.72 -11.12
CA ALA A 61 -4.64 10.77 -9.72
C ALA A 61 -3.62 11.86 -9.35
N MET A 62 -3.46 12.87 -10.19
CA MET A 62 -2.52 13.96 -9.93
C MET A 62 -3.15 14.99 -8.97
N ARG A 63 -2.37 15.44 -8.00
CA ARG A 63 -2.73 16.60 -7.18
C ARG A 63 -2.51 17.86 -7.98
N THR A 64 -3.48 18.77 -7.96
CA THR A 64 -3.39 20.01 -8.72
C THR A 64 -3.29 21.23 -7.82
N LEU A 65 -2.43 22.16 -8.20
CA LEU A 65 -2.30 23.49 -7.58
C LEU A 65 -2.59 24.56 -8.61
N GLY A 66 -3.47 25.50 -8.27
CA GLY A 66 -3.72 26.68 -9.03
C GLY A 66 -2.84 27.86 -8.57
N PHE A 67 -2.50 28.73 -9.49
CA PHE A 67 -1.71 29.95 -9.25
C PHE A 67 -2.44 31.15 -9.80
N ALA A 68 -2.43 32.24 -9.04
CA ALA A 68 -2.98 33.52 -9.45
C ALA A 68 -2.12 34.66 -8.93
N CYS A 69 -2.17 35.82 -9.60
CA CYS A 69 -1.56 37.02 -9.11
C CYS A 69 -2.48 38.24 -9.28
N MET A 70 -2.17 39.29 -8.51
CA MET A 70 -2.79 40.59 -8.63
C MET A 70 -1.73 41.68 -8.43
N ILE A 71 -1.68 42.65 -9.35
CA ILE A 71 -0.86 43.84 -9.19
C ILE A 71 -1.67 44.84 -8.36
N LEU A 72 -1.10 45.27 -7.24
CA LEU A 72 -1.74 46.23 -6.36
C LEU A 72 -1.50 47.67 -6.86
N PRO A 73 -2.49 48.56 -6.71
CA PRO A 73 -2.29 49.99 -6.97
C PRO A 73 -1.24 50.57 -6.02
N ASP A 74 -0.54 51.62 -6.47
CA ASP A 74 0.58 52.24 -5.73
C ASP A 74 0.15 52.95 -4.45
N ASP A 75 -1.15 53.25 -4.31
CA ASP A 75 -1.76 54.00 -3.20
C ASP A 75 -2.37 53.09 -2.12
N VAL A 76 -2.31 51.78 -2.29
CA VAL A 76 -2.80 50.84 -1.28
C VAL A 76 -1.71 50.62 -0.24
N GLY A 77 -1.70 51.42 0.80
CA GLY A 77 -0.89 51.22 2.02
C GLY A 77 -1.33 49.95 2.77
N ILE A 78 -0.95 48.77 2.24
CA ILE A 78 -1.24 47.51 2.91
C ILE A 78 -0.28 47.35 4.07
N SER A 79 -0.80 47.44 5.28
CA SER A 79 -0.11 46.95 6.44
C SER A 79 0.23 45.48 6.25
N LEU A 80 1.49 45.09 6.39
CA LEU A 80 2.01 43.72 6.22
C LEU A 80 1.49 42.71 7.28
N GLN A 81 0.39 43.02 7.96
CA GLN A 81 -0.23 42.12 8.91
C GLN A 81 -1.05 41.03 8.20
N ASP A 82 -0.93 39.79 8.64
CA ASP A 82 -1.57 38.60 8.04
C ASP A 82 -3.08 38.77 7.80
N GLY A 83 -3.79 39.50 8.67
CA GLY A 83 -5.22 39.79 8.51
C GLY A 83 -5.57 40.70 7.32
N ALA A 84 -4.63 41.52 6.84
CA ALA A 84 -4.89 42.42 5.70
C ALA A 84 -5.02 41.68 4.38
N ILE A 85 -4.23 40.61 4.18
CA ILE A 85 -4.30 39.78 2.96
C ILE A 85 -5.64 39.00 2.91
N VAL A 86 -6.16 38.52 4.04
CA VAL A 86 -7.47 37.84 4.10
C VAL A 86 -8.58 38.81 3.74
N LYS A 87 -8.60 40.01 4.32
CA LYS A 87 -9.59 41.06 3.99
C LYS A 87 -9.48 41.49 2.53
N LEU A 88 -8.25 41.52 1.98
CA LEU A 88 -8.05 41.84 0.57
C LEU A 88 -8.64 40.73 -0.33
N LEU A 89 -8.43 39.47 -0.01
CA LEU A 89 -8.99 38.34 -0.76
C LEU A 89 -10.52 38.34 -0.75
N ASP A 90 -11.13 38.60 0.39
CA ASP A 90 -12.58 38.67 0.52
C ASP A 90 -13.14 39.88 -0.26
N SER A 91 -12.39 40.98 -0.34
CA SER A 91 -12.79 42.19 -1.09
C SER A 91 -12.48 42.13 -2.59
N VAL A 92 -11.67 41.18 -3.06
CA VAL A 92 -11.26 41.07 -4.48
C VAL A 92 -12.44 40.78 -5.40
N LYS A 93 -13.49 40.12 -4.93
CA LYS A 93 -14.70 39.86 -5.69
C LYS A 93 -15.52 41.14 -6.03
N GLU A 94 -15.38 42.17 -5.21
CA GLU A 94 -16.17 43.40 -5.33
C GLU A 94 -15.39 44.56 -5.98
N LYS A 95 -14.09 44.38 -6.25
CA LYS A 95 -13.21 45.42 -6.80
C LYS A 95 -12.77 45.10 -8.23
N PRO A 96 -12.57 46.14 -9.09
CA PRO A 96 -12.11 45.98 -10.46
C PRO A 96 -10.70 45.37 -10.62
N TYR A 97 -9.99 45.14 -9.55
CA TYR A 97 -8.64 44.58 -9.53
C TYR A 97 -8.68 43.10 -9.15
N GLY A 98 -9.44 42.27 -9.86
CA GLY A 98 -9.52 40.84 -9.58
C GLY A 98 -8.20 40.12 -9.77
N LEU A 99 -8.04 38.98 -9.10
CA LEU A 99 -6.92 38.07 -9.32
C LEU A 99 -6.95 37.55 -10.77
N VAL A 100 -5.79 37.52 -11.39
CA VAL A 100 -5.57 36.94 -12.70
C VAL A 100 -5.04 35.54 -12.52
N PHE A 101 -5.77 34.55 -13.01
CA PHE A 101 -5.35 33.17 -12.98
C PHE A 101 -4.15 32.96 -13.91
N GLN A 102 -3.04 32.43 -13.37
CA GLN A 102 -1.79 32.25 -14.11
C GLN A 102 -1.67 30.87 -14.73
N GLY A 103 -2.21 29.85 -14.06
CA GLY A 103 -2.14 28.48 -14.53
C GLY A 103 -2.32 27.45 -13.44
N ILE A 104 -2.22 26.18 -13.85
CA ILE A 104 -2.27 25.02 -12.97
C ILE A 104 -1.00 24.18 -13.12
N VAL A 105 -0.61 23.53 -12.03
CA VAL A 105 0.46 22.54 -12.02
C VAL A 105 -0.12 21.25 -11.49
N ALA A 106 0.18 20.15 -12.16
CA ALA A 106 -0.13 18.81 -11.69
C ALA A 106 1.10 18.21 -11.02
N ILE A 107 0.88 17.64 -9.85
CA ILE A 107 1.89 16.95 -9.06
C ILE A 107 1.51 15.48 -9.04
N ALA A 108 2.33 14.64 -9.67
CA ALA A 108 2.20 13.21 -9.64
C ALA A 108 3.23 12.63 -8.64
N ASP A 109 2.77 11.68 -7.84
CA ASP A 109 3.65 10.81 -7.06
C ASP A 109 3.67 9.46 -7.79
N PRO A 110 4.69 9.20 -8.64
CA PRO A 110 4.69 8.03 -9.49
C PRO A 110 4.90 6.76 -8.66
N VAL A 111 4.23 5.69 -9.06
CA VAL A 111 4.48 4.36 -8.52
C VAL A 111 5.95 3.99 -8.75
N ARG A 112 6.61 3.44 -7.75
CA ARG A 112 8.00 2.97 -7.85
C ARG A 112 8.11 1.92 -8.96
N LYS A 113 9.14 2.00 -9.79
CA LYS A 113 9.30 1.19 -11.02
C LYS A 113 9.28 -0.32 -10.77
N GLU A 114 9.73 -0.76 -9.60
CA GLU A 114 9.79 -2.18 -9.23
C GLU A 114 8.46 -2.77 -8.76
N VAL A 115 7.50 -1.92 -8.31
CA VAL A 115 6.24 -2.38 -7.69
C VAL A 115 5.35 -3.17 -8.66
N PRO A 116 5.14 -2.75 -9.93
CA PRO A 116 4.29 -3.51 -10.84
C PRO A 116 4.77 -4.93 -11.09
N ALA A 117 6.09 -5.14 -11.20
CA ALA A 117 6.67 -6.47 -11.37
C ALA A 117 6.47 -7.32 -10.10
N ALA A 118 6.73 -6.74 -8.93
CA ALA A 118 6.57 -7.45 -7.65
C ALA A 118 5.11 -7.80 -7.33
N VAL A 119 4.15 -6.92 -7.68
CA VAL A 119 2.72 -7.23 -7.55
C VAL A 119 2.34 -8.40 -8.47
N ARG A 120 2.85 -8.41 -9.71
CA ARG A 120 2.61 -9.51 -10.64
C ARG A 120 3.17 -10.83 -10.11
N GLU A 121 4.40 -10.84 -9.59
CA GLU A 121 4.99 -12.02 -8.94
C GLU A 121 4.09 -12.56 -7.80
N CYS A 122 3.50 -11.68 -6.99
CA CYS A 122 2.55 -12.08 -5.95
C CYS A 122 1.27 -12.69 -6.53
N LEU A 123 0.69 -12.07 -7.57
CA LEU A 123 -0.51 -12.56 -8.24
C LEU A 123 -0.27 -13.93 -8.90
N ASP A 124 0.87 -14.09 -9.57
CA ASP A 124 1.29 -15.35 -10.21
C ASP A 124 1.50 -16.46 -9.17
N ALA A 125 1.96 -16.08 -7.97
CA ALA A 125 2.07 -16.98 -6.82
C ALA A 125 0.71 -17.30 -6.15
N GLY A 126 -0.42 -16.81 -6.72
CA GLY A 126 -1.76 -17.02 -6.21
C GLY A 126 -2.08 -16.21 -4.95
N ILE A 127 -1.37 -15.11 -4.71
CA ILE A 127 -1.61 -14.20 -3.59
C ILE A 127 -2.50 -13.06 -4.07
N ASP A 128 -3.68 -12.91 -3.47
CA ASP A 128 -4.56 -11.76 -3.72
C ASP A 128 -3.99 -10.50 -3.10
N VAL A 129 -3.70 -9.50 -3.93
CA VAL A 129 -3.24 -8.18 -3.48
C VAL A 129 -4.45 -7.24 -3.39
N LYS A 130 -4.55 -6.47 -2.29
CA LYS A 130 -5.62 -5.50 -2.07
C LYS A 130 -5.01 -4.15 -1.69
N ILE A 131 -5.60 -3.06 -2.20
CA ILE A 131 -5.20 -1.69 -1.88
C ILE A 131 -6.20 -1.11 -0.89
N VAL A 132 -5.70 -0.61 0.24
CA VAL A 132 -6.50 0.08 1.25
C VAL A 132 -5.86 1.43 1.53
N THR A 133 -6.50 2.51 1.10
CA THR A 133 -5.94 3.85 1.13
C THR A 133 -6.93 4.91 1.59
N GLY A 134 -6.42 5.99 2.17
CA GLY A 134 -7.20 7.20 2.46
C GLY A 134 -7.49 8.06 1.21
N ASP A 135 -6.91 7.74 0.06
CA ASP A 135 -7.10 8.47 -1.19
C ASP A 135 -8.50 8.30 -1.79
N THR A 136 -8.79 9.11 -2.81
CA THR A 136 -10.07 9.03 -3.55
C THR A 136 -10.17 7.74 -4.36
N PRO A 137 -11.40 7.25 -4.67
CA PRO A 137 -11.58 6.08 -5.52
C PRO A 137 -10.91 6.20 -6.90
N GLY A 138 -10.92 7.40 -7.49
CA GLY A 138 -10.25 7.67 -8.77
C GLY A 138 -8.74 7.47 -8.69
N THR A 139 -8.10 8.07 -7.67
CA THR A 139 -6.67 7.91 -7.39
C THR A 139 -6.30 6.45 -7.14
N ALA A 140 -7.06 5.77 -6.29
CA ALA A 140 -6.79 4.37 -5.93
C ALA A 140 -6.95 3.41 -7.13
N LYS A 141 -7.96 3.63 -7.99
CA LYS A 141 -8.13 2.88 -9.24
C LYS A 141 -6.96 3.09 -10.19
N GLU A 142 -6.49 4.34 -10.33
CA GLU A 142 -5.37 4.66 -11.21
C GLU A 142 -4.06 4.02 -10.74
N ILE A 143 -3.76 4.10 -9.43
CA ILE A 143 -2.64 3.37 -8.82
C ILE A 143 -2.80 1.87 -9.07
N GLY A 144 -4.01 1.33 -8.88
CA GLY A 144 -4.32 -0.06 -9.13
C GLY A 144 -4.04 -0.48 -10.59
N ARG A 145 -4.32 0.38 -11.59
CA ARG A 145 -3.96 0.14 -13.00
C ARG A 145 -2.46 0.13 -13.21
N GLN A 146 -1.76 1.11 -12.67
CA GLN A 146 -0.30 1.25 -12.81
C GLN A 146 0.44 0.06 -12.21
N VAL A 147 -0.04 -0.52 -11.12
CA VAL A 147 0.56 -1.71 -10.50
C VAL A 147 0.04 -3.03 -11.09
N GLY A 148 -0.91 -2.98 -12.03
CA GLY A 148 -1.47 -4.17 -12.68
C GLY A 148 -2.52 -4.93 -11.87
N LEU A 149 -3.01 -4.34 -10.77
CA LEU A 149 -4.07 -4.92 -9.92
C LEU A 149 -5.47 -4.67 -10.49
N TRP A 150 -5.71 -3.46 -11.01
CA TRP A 150 -6.99 -3.05 -11.58
C TRP A 150 -6.98 -3.21 -13.10
N THR A 151 -7.95 -3.93 -13.65
CA THR A 151 -8.07 -4.25 -15.07
C THR A 151 -9.41 -3.76 -15.62
N GLU A 152 -9.62 -3.83 -16.93
CA GLU A 152 -10.90 -3.51 -17.58
C GLU A 152 -12.06 -4.46 -17.18
N ARG A 153 -11.74 -5.61 -16.62
CA ARG A 153 -12.73 -6.59 -16.12
C ARG A 153 -13.28 -6.22 -14.74
N ASP A 154 -12.62 -5.28 -14.06
CA ASP A 154 -13.00 -4.85 -12.71
C ASP A 154 -14.04 -3.74 -12.77
N GLY A 155 -15.00 -3.78 -11.86
CA GLY A 155 -16.12 -2.86 -11.79
C GLY A 155 -16.40 -2.41 -10.35
N ASP A 156 -17.58 -1.82 -10.14
CA ASP A 156 -17.97 -1.24 -8.84
C ASP A 156 -18.04 -2.26 -7.69
N ARG A 157 -18.17 -3.55 -7.99
CA ARG A 157 -18.09 -4.61 -6.98
C ARG A 157 -16.69 -4.78 -6.38
N ASN A 158 -15.65 -4.40 -7.12
CA ASN A 158 -14.25 -4.58 -6.74
C ASN A 158 -13.66 -3.39 -5.99
N VAL A 159 -14.41 -2.28 -5.89
CA VAL A 159 -14.02 -1.07 -5.17
C VAL A 159 -15.15 -0.65 -4.22
N ILE A 160 -14.76 -0.10 -3.08
CA ILE A 160 -15.70 0.45 -2.09
C ILE A 160 -15.04 1.62 -1.37
N THR A 161 -15.84 2.55 -0.88
CA THR A 161 -15.34 3.63 -0.01
C THR A 161 -15.41 3.22 1.46
N GLY A 162 -14.58 3.83 2.33
CA GLY A 162 -14.58 3.57 3.77
C GLY A 162 -15.97 3.68 4.41
N PRO A 163 -16.73 4.78 4.19
CA PRO A 163 -18.09 4.90 4.72
C PRO A 163 -19.04 3.79 4.25
N GLU A 164 -18.99 3.41 2.98
CA GLU A 164 -19.78 2.29 2.45
C GLU A 164 -19.35 0.95 3.07
N PHE A 165 -18.04 0.75 3.24
CA PHE A 165 -17.48 -0.44 3.87
C PHE A 165 -17.88 -0.57 5.34
N GLU A 166 -17.90 0.55 6.07
CA GLU A 166 -18.37 0.60 7.46
C GLU A 166 -19.86 0.25 7.58
N ALA A 167 -20.68 0.67 6.62
CA ALA A 167 -22.12 0.43 6.59
C ALA A 167 -22.50 -1.03 6.24
N LEU A 168 -21.58 -1.84 5.69
CA LEU A 168 -21.86 -3.25 5.40
C LEU A 168 -22.11 -4.05 6.68
N SER A 169 -23.15 -4.87 6.69
CA SER A 169 -23.33 -5.90 7.70
C SER A 169 -22.26 -6.99 7.55
N ASP A 170 -21.97 -7.74 8.60
CA ASP A 170 -20.95 -8.81 8.56
C ASP A 170 -21.29 -9.89 7.52
N ALA A 171 -22.59 -10.18 7.32
CA ALA A 171 -23.03 -11.13 6.30
C ALA A 171 -22.80 -10.63 4.86
N GLU A 172 -22.98 -9.34 4.60
CA GLU A 172 -22.68 -8.71 3.30
C GLU A 172 -21.18 -8.63 3.07
N LEU A 173 -20.43 -8.24 4.11
CA LEU A 173 -18.98 -8.18 4.07
C LEU A 173 -18.40 -9.58 3.76
N ALA A 174 -18.87 -10.63 4.42
CA ALA A 174 -18.41 -11.99 4.17
C ALA A 174 -18.61 -12.43 2.70
N ARG A 175 -19.69 -12.01 2.07
CA ARG A 175 -19.97 -12.33 0.65
C ARG A 175 -19.10 -11.53 -0.33
N ARG A 176 -18.70 -10.29 0.06
CA ARG A 176 -18.05 -9.33 -0.84
C ARG A 176 -16.53 -9.23 -0.65
N VAL A 177 -16.00 -9.53 0.54
CA VAL A 177 -14.62 -9.26 0.95
C VAL A 177 -13.56 -9.87 0.01
N ARG A 178 -13.81 -11.07 -0.51
CA ARG A 178 -12.89 -11.72 -1.46
C ARG A 178 -12.80 -10.98 -2.79
N SER A 179 -13.93 -10.48 -3.31
CA SER A 179 -13.97 -9.77 -4.58
C SER A 179 -13.47 -8.33 -4.51
N LEU A 180 -13.38 -7.74 -3.31
CA LEU A 180 -12.85 -6.40 -3.13
C LEU A 180 -11.35 -6.36 -3.43
N LYS A 181 -10.95 -5.43 -4.29
CA LYS A 181 -9.55 -5.12 -4.62
C LYS A 181 -9.10 -3.81 -4.02
N ILE A 182 -10.00 -2.82 -3.92
CA ILE A 182 -9.69 -1.47 -3.49
C ILE A 182 -10.70 -0.99 -2.44
N ILE A 183 -10.18 -0.51 -1.30
CA ILE A 183 -10.94 0.29 -0.34
C ILE A 183 -10.34 1.70 -0.34
N ALA A 184 -11.09 2.67 -0.84
CA ALA A 184 -10.70 4.07 -0.92
C ALA A 184 -11.31 4.87 0.24
N ARG A 185 -10.72 6.00 0.62
CA ARG A 185 -11.16 6.79 1.78
C ARG A 185 -11.27 5.97 3.06
N ALA A 186 -10.42 4.93 3.18
CA ALA A 186 -10.39 4.04 4.33
C ALA A 186 -9.87 4.75 5.59
N ARG A 187 -10.45 4.42 6.72
CA ARG A 187 -9.97 4.78 8.05
C ARG A 187 -9.08 3.65 8.62
N PRO A 188 -8.30 3.89 9.66
CA PRO A 188 -7.48 2.86 10.29
C PRO A 188 -8.27 1.61 10.71
N MET A 189 -9.48 1.79 11.24
CA MET A 189 -10.34 0.67 11.67
C MET A 189 -10.90 -0.13 10.50
N ASP A 190 -11.10 0.48 9.33
CA ASP A 190 -11.54 -0.25 8.12
C ASP A 190 -10.48 -1.24 7.66
N LYS A 191 -9.18 -0.87 7.76
CA LYS A 191 -8.06 -1.76 7.46
C LYS A 191 -8.07 -2.99 8.37
N ARG A 192 -8.26 -2.80 9.66
CA ARG A 192 -8.36 -3.89 10.63
C ARG A 192 -9.57 -4.78 10.36
N ARG A 193 -10.75 -4.18 10.14
CA ARG A 193 -11.99 -4.92 9.85
C ARG A 193 -11.87 -5.78 8.59
N LEU A 194 -11.18 -5.28 7.55
CA LEU A 194 -10.89 -6.07 6.35
C LEU A 194 -10.05 -7.30 6.68
N VAL A 195 -9.01 -7.15 7.48
CA VAL A 195 -8.14 -8.25 7.92
C VAL A 195 -8.96 -9.32 8.67
N GLU A 196 -9.74 -8.90 9.66
CA GLU A 196 -10.57 -9.78 10.46
C GLU A 196 -11.63 -10.52 9.61
N ALA A 197 -12.24 -9.82 8.64
CA ALA A 197 -13.21 -10.42 7.71
C ALA A 197 -12.59 -11.47 6.78
N LEU A 198 -11.36 -11.26 6.30
CA LEU A 198 -10.63 -12.23 5.49
C LEU A 198 -10.20 -13.44 6.33
N GLN A 199 -9.73 -13.21 7.55
CA GLN A 199 -9.36 -14.29 8.49
C GLN A 199 -10.56 -15.15 8.88
N ALA A 200 -11.74 -14.57 9.04
CA ALA A 200 -12.99 -15.29 9.28
C ALA A 200 -13.37 -16.25 8.12
N GLN A 201 -12.85 -16.00 6.92
CA GLN A 201 -12.98 -16.89 5.76
C GLN A 201 -11.83 -17.91 5.62
N ASN A 202 -11.02 -18.08 6.67
CA ASN A 202 -9.83 -18.94 6.69
C ASN A 202 -8.70 -18.49 5.74
N GLU A 203 -8.71 -17.24 5.28
CA GLU A 203 -7.58 -16.70 4.51
C GLU A 203 -6.39 -16.37 5.43
N VAL A 204 -5.18 -16.57 4.92
CA VAL A 204 -3.96 -16.11 5.59
C VAL A 204 -3.68 -14.71 5.09
N VAL A 205 -3.67 -13.75 5.98
CA VAL A 205 -3.59 -12.33 5.65
C VAL A 205 -2.26 -11.76 6.12
N ALA A 206 -1.53 -11.14 5.20
CA ALA A 206 -0.41 -10.26 5.49
C ALA A 206 -0.82 -8.79 5.24
N VAL A 207 -0.33 -7.88 6.06
CA VAL A 207 -0.56 -6.45 5.91
C VAL A 207 0.78 -5.74 5.84
N THR A 208 0.90 -4.81 4.89
CA THR A 208 2.05 -3.89 4.84
C THR A 208 1.58 -2.47 5.16
N GLY A 209 2.37 -1.75 5.95
CA GLY A 209 2.10 -0.37 6.33
C GLY A 209 3.34 0.32 6.90
N ASP A 210 3.34 1.64 6.87
CA ASP A 210 4.44 2.50 7.33
C ASP A 210 4.00 3.54 8.37
N GLY A 211 2.70 3.75 8.49
CA GLY A 211 2.11 4.79 9.35
C GLY A 211 1.54 4.27 10.67
N THR A 212 1.38 5.18 11.62
CA THR A 212 0.67 4.91 12.88
C THR A 212 -0.76 4.42 12.66
N ASN A 213 -1.38 4.85 11.55
CA ASN A 213 -2.74 4.47 11.16
C ASN A 213 -2.84 2.99 10.72
N ASP A 214 -1.71 2.35 10.41
CA ASP A 214 -1.66 0.96 9.96
C ASP A 214 -1.48 -0.03 11.12
N ALA A 215 -1.02 0.46 12.28
CA ALA A 215 -0.70 -0.37 13.43
C ALA A 215 -1.84 -1.32 13.88
N PRO A 216 -3.12 -0.91 13.93
CA PRO A 216 -4.21 -1.83 14.28
C PRO A 216 -4.37 -3.00 13.30
N ALA A 217 -4.14 -2.75 12.00
CA ALA A 217 -4.23 -3.77 10.96
C ALA A 217 -2.99 -4.67 10.93
N LEU A 218 -1.78 -4.09 11.10
CA LEU A 218 -0.52 -4.82 11.22
C LEU A 218 -0.59 -5.84 12.36
N LYS A 219 -1.07 -5.41 13.53
CA LYS A 219 -1.19 -6.28 14.71
C LYS A 219 -2.29 -7.34 14.58
N ALA A 220 -3.35 -7.07 13.81
CA ALA A 220 -4.44 -8.02 13.60
C ALA A 220 -4.12 -9.06 12.53
N ALA A 221 -3.19 -8.80 11.63
CA ALA A 221 -2.80 -9.70 10.55
C ALA A 221 -2.10 -10.98 11.07
N HIS A 222 -2.03 -12.02 10.23
CA HIS A 222 -1.19 -13.17 10.52
C HIS A 222 0.31 -12.83 10.38
N VAL A 223 0.62 -11.89 9.47
CA VAL A 223 1.96 -11.35 9.29
C VAL A 223 1.86 -9.84 9.06
N GLY A 224 2.32 -9.07 10.01
CA GLY A 224 2.48 -7.61 9.88
C GLY A 224 3.85 -7.27 9.31
N LEU A 225 3.88 -6.45 8.26
CA LEU A 225 5.09 -6.04 7.56
C LEU A 225 5.22 -4.51 7.62
N SER A 226 6.22 -3.99 8.32
CA SER A 226 6.51 -2.55 8.32
C SER A 226 7.63 -2.20 7.36
N MET A 227 7.61 -0.96 6.85
CA MET A 227 8.72 -0.42 6.06
C MET A 227 9.83 0.10 6.99
N GLY A 228 11.09 0.06 6.52
CA GLY A 228 12.26 0.53 7.26
C GLY A 228 12.18 2.00 7.66
N ASP A 229 11.59 2.84 6.79
CA ASP A 229 11.34 4.27 7.05
C ASP A 229 10.00 4.52 7.77
N GLY A 230 9.25 3.46 8.10
CA GLY A 230 7.98 3.56 8.82
C GLY A 230 8.14 4.08 10.25
N THR A 231 7.03 4.52 10.82
CA THR A 231 6.97 5.01 12.21
C THR A 231 7.35 3.91 13.21
N SER A 232 7.86 4.30 14.40
CA SER A 232 8.16 3.36 15.49
C SER A 232 6.93 2.52 15.85
N VAL A 233 5.75 3.14 15.86
CA VAL A 233 4.47 2.45 16.17
C VAL A 233 4.14 1.37 15.14
N ALA A 234 4.37 1.63 13.85
CA ALA A 234 4.17 0.61 12.81
C ALA A 234 5.16 -0.55 12.96
N LYS A 235 6.44 -0.24 13.26
CA LYS A 235 7.48 -1.25 13.49
C LYS A 235 7.19 -2.13 14.70
N GLU A 236 6.75 -1.55 15.81
CA GLU A 236 6.36 -2.29 17.02
C GLU A 236 5.12 -3.16 16.84
N ALA A 237 4.22 -2.76 15.93
CA ALA A 237 3.00 -3.49 15.61
C ALA A 237 3.22 -4.60 14.56
N SER A 238 4.39 -4.67 13.92
CA SER A 238 4.71 -5.61 12.85
C SER A 238 5.57 -6.77 13.32
N ASP A 239 5.49 -7.89 12.61
CA ASP A 239 6.33 -9.08 12.84
C ASP A 239 7.65 -8.99 12.09
N ILE A 240 7.67 -8.30 10.95
CA ILE A 240 8.82 -8.17 10.05
C ILE A 240 8.98 -6.71 9.62
N THR A 241 10.22 -6.19 9.67
CA THR A 241 10.55 -4.88 9.13
C THR A 241 11.36 -5.02 7.85
N ILE A 242 10.90 -4.40 6.76
CA ILE A 242 11.53 -4.41 5.44
C ILE A 242 12.49 -3.23 5.34
N ILE A 243 13.76 -3.48 5.59
CA ILE A 243 14.81 -2.45 5.75
C ILE A 243 15.04 -1.64 4.47
N ASP A 244 14.95 -2.28 3.30
CA ASP A 244 15.18 -1.64 1.99
C ASP A 244 13.96 -0.89 1.44
N ASN A 245 12.85 -0.87 2.17
CA ASN A 245 11.58 -0.24 1.77
C ASN A 245 11.03 -0.72 0.42
N SER A 246 11.48 -1.89 -0.06
CA SER A 246 11.08 -2.43 -1.36
C SER A 246 9.94 -3.42 -1.24
N PHE A 247 8.88 -3.22 -2.01
CA PHE A 247 7.78 -4.18 -2.12
C PHE A 247 8.25 -5.54 -2.69
N ARG A 248 9.33 -5.55 -3.50
CA ARG A 248 9.94 -6.77 -4.02
C ARG A 248 10.46 -7.68 -2.91
N SER A 249 10.92 -7.12 -1.81
CA SER A 249 11.39 -7.89 -0.66
C SER A 249 10.28 -8.67 0.04
N ILE A 250 9.02 -8.24 -0.09
CA ILE A 250 7.84 -9.01 0.34
C ILE A 250 7.72 -10.30 -0.47
N GLY A 251 7.80 -10.21 -1.81
CA GLY A 251 7.79 -11.39 -2.67
C GLY A 251 8.92 -12.38 -2.33
N ARG A 252 10.12 -11.87 -2.07
CA ARG A 252 11.25 -12.69 -1.60
C ARG A 252 10.99 -13.36 -0.26
N ALA A 253 10.39 -12.65 0.71
CA ALA A 253 10.03 -13.23 1.99
C ALA A 253 9.03 -14.39 1.83
N VAL A 254 8.04 -14.24 0.94
CA VAL A 254 7.11 -15.33 0.60
C VAL A 254 7.84 -16.52 -0.03
N MET A 255 8.74 -16.28 -0.97
CA MET A 255 9.55 -17.31 -1.61
C MET A 255 10.39 -18.09 -0.58
N TRP A 256 11.06 -17.39 0.32
CA TRP A 256 11.83 -18.01 1.41
C TRP A 256 10.92 -18.82 2.34
N GLY A 257 9.79 -18.28 2.75
CA GLY A 257 8.82 -18.97 3.61
C GLY A 257 8.29 -20.27 2.97
N ARG A 258 7.94 -20.24 1.68
CA ARG A 258 7.49 -21.42 0.94
C ARG A 258 8.61 -22.47 0.78
N SER A 259 9.83 -22.01 0.46
CA SER A 259 10.98 -22.91 0.35
C SER A 259 11.33 -23.57 1.68
N LEU A 260 11.34 -22.80 2.75
CA LEU A 260 11.56 -23.32 4.10
C LEU A 260 10.53 -24.40 4.47
N TYR A 261 9.25 -24.11 4.18
CA TYR A 261 8.18 -25.07 4.43
C TYR A 261 8.36 -26.37 3.63
N GLN A 262 8.73 -26.30 2.35
CA GLN A 262 9.03 -27.49 1.56
C GLN A 262 10.21 -28.29 2.13
N ASN A 263 11.23 -27.60 2.63
CA ASN A 263 12.37 -28.28 3.26
C ASN A 263 11.98 -28.99 4.55
N ILE A 264 11.11 -28.38 5.35
CA ILE A 264 10.54 -29.02 6.56
C ILE A 264 9.73 -30.26 6.18
N GLN A 265 8.89 -30.19 5.14
CA GLN A 265 8.13 -31.35 4.67
C GLN A 265 9.05 -32.49 4.20
N ARG A 266 10.09 -32.18 3.42
CA ARG A 266 11.07 -33.17 2.97
C ARG A 266 11.78 -33.83 4.16
N PHE A 267 12.16 -33.02 5.16
CA PHE A 267 12.78 -33.55 6.39
C PHE A 267 11.86 -34.50 7.13
N ILE A 268 10.60 -34.12 7.36
CA ILE A 268 9.60 -34.95 8.05
C ILE A 268 9.36 -36.25 7.27
N LEU A 269 9.17 -36.21 5.96
CA LEU A 269 8.98 -37.37 5.11
C LEU A 269 10.19 -38.31 5.19
N PHE A 270 11.39 -37.76 5.07
CA PHE A 270 12.63 -38.50 5.20
C PHE A 270 12.70 -39.22 6.56
N GLN A 271 12.48 -38.50 7.66
CA GLN A 271 12.52 -39.03 9.03
C GLN A 271 11.48 -40.13 9.24
N MET A 272 10.24 -39.90 8.80
CA MET A 272 9.18 -40.91 8.88
C MET A 272 9.52 -42.16 8.08
N THR A 273 10.05 -42.02 6.89
CA THR A 273 10.44 -43.13 6.02
C THR A 273 11.49 -44.01 6.69
N VAL A 274 12.51 -43.40 7.28
CA VAL A 274 13.58 -44.12 7.96
C VAL A 274 13.04 -44.86 9.19
N ASN A 275 12.25 -44.20 10.01
CA ASN A 275 11.68 -44.82 11.22
C ASN A 275 10.72 -45.98 10.90
N VAL A 276 9.87 -45.81 9.89
CA VAL A 276 8.98 -46.89 9.43
C VAL A 276 9.80 -48.06 8.86
N ALA A 277 10.82 -47.78 8.05
CA ALA A 277 11.69 -48.82 7.51
C ALA A 277 12.40 -49.59 8.63
N ALA A 278 12.94 -48.92 9.64
CA ALA A 278 13.59 -49.55 10.79
C ALA A 278 12.61 -50.44 11.57
N CYS A 279 11.40 -49.96 11.83
CA CYS A 279 10.36 -50.77 12.48
C CYS A 279 9.98 -52.01 11.66
N LEU A 280 9.84 -51.89 10.36
CA LEU A 280 9.53 -53.01 9.46
C LEU A 280 10.67 -54.05 9.43
N ILE A 281 11.94 -53.62 9.43
CA ILE A 281 13.11 -54.50 9.46
C ILE A 281 13.12 -55.30 10.78
N VAL A 282 12.88 -54.64 11.92
CA VAL A 282 12.84 -55.35 13.23
C VAL A 282 11.68 -56.32 13.29
N LEU A 283 10.48 -55.91 12.79
CA LEU A 283 9.30 -56.77 12.74
C LEU A 283 9.54 -58.01 11.86
N ALA A 284 10.09 -57.80 10.67
CA ALA A 284 10.39 -58.89 9.74
C ALA A 284 11.40 -59.87 10.31
N GLY A 285 12.46 -59.38 11.00
CA GLY A 285 13.44 -60.21 11.69
C GLY A 285 12.82 -61.07 12.78
N ALA A 286 11.91 -60.50 13.57
CA ALA A 286 11.18 -61.23 14.62
C ALA A 286 10.26 -62.31 14.02
N LEU A 287 9.59 -62.06 12.91
CA LEU A 287 8.73 -63.05 12.24
C LEU A 287 9.50 -64.22 11.59
N ILE A 288 10.72 -63.96 11.11
CA ILE A 288 11.62 -64.96 10.51
C ILE A 288 12.36 -65.76 11.60
N GLY A 289 12.28 -65.35 12.86
CA GLY A 289 12.94 -66.02 13.99
C GLY A 289 14.45 -65.75 14.10
N THR A 290 14.94 -64.66 13.48
CA THR A 290 16.32 -64.21 13.59
C THR A 290 16.52 -63.34 14.82
N GLN A 291 17.75 -63.28 15.37
CA GLN A 291 18.09 -62.27 16.37
C GLN A 291 17.80 -60.88 15.82
N SER A 292 17.39 -59.93 16.71
CA SER A 292 17.02 -58.59 16.31
C SER A 292 18.07 -57.95 15.36
N PRO A 293 17.69 -57.64 14.10
CA PRO A 293 18.64 -57.15 13.11
C PRO A 293 19.16 -55.74 13.42
N LEU A 294 18.46 -55.02 14.30
CA LEU A 294 18.84 -53.68 14.79
C LEU A 294 18.66 -53.65 16.31
N THR A 295 19.72 -53.28 17.01
CA THR A 295 19.67 -53.01 18.46
C THR A 295 19.15 -51.62 18.73
N VAL A 296 18.60 -51.37 19.91
CA VAL A 296 18.11 -50.04 20.34
C VAL A 296 19.21 -48.98 20.25
N ALA A 297 20.45 -49.33 20.61
CA ALA A 297 21.59 -48.43 20.53
C ALA A 297 21.90 -48.04 19.07
N GLN A 298 21.83 -48.98 18.13
CA GLN A 298 22.02 -48.71 16.69
C GLN A 298 20.92 -47.83 16.14
N MET A 299 19.66 -48.05 16.53
CA MET A 299 18.54 -47.16 16.09
C MET A 299 18.70 -45.72 16.62
N LEU A 300 19.12 -45.60 17.90
CA LEU A 300 19.40 -44.27 18.47
C LEU A 300 20.55 -43.55 17.74
N TRP A 301 21.62 -44.27 17.41
CA TRP A 301 22.76 -43.74 16.68
C TRP A 301 22.37 -43.30 15.23
N VAL A 302 21.62 -44.13 14.52
CA VAL A 302 21.13 -43.81 13.18
C VAL A 302 20.28 -42.56 13.24
N ASN A 303 19.31 -42.48 14.16
CA ASN A 303 18.47 -41.29 14.28
C ASN A 303 19.30 -40.05 14.61
N LEU A 304 20.21 -40.10 15.58
CA LEU A 304 21.05 -38.97 15.98
C LEU A 304 21.89 -38.43 14.81
N ILE A 305 22.57 -39.35 14.09
CA ILE A 305 23.44 -38.98 12.96
C ILE A 305 22.60 -38.45 11.79
N MET A 306 21.51 -39.15 11.45
CA MET A 306 20.67 -38.79 10.33
C MET A 306 19.93 -37.48 10.58
N ASP A 307 19.37 -37.28 11.76
CA ASP A 307 18.68 -36.04 12.12
C ASP A 307 19.61 -34.85 12.00
N THR A 308 20.84 -34.97 12.51
CA THR A 308 21.81 -33.90 12.48
C THR A 308 22.25 -33.56 11.06
N PHE A 309 22.68 -34.55 10.27
CA PHE A 309 23.21 -34.29 8.92
C PHE A 309 22.10 -34.00 7.90
N ALA A 310 20.94 -34.67 7.99
CA ALA A 310 19.81 -34.39 7.11
C ALA A 310 19.22 -33.02 7.38
N ALA A 311 19.08 -32.60 8.64
CA ALA A 311 18.63 -31.27 9.01
C ALA A 311 19.59 -30.20 8.48
N MET A 312 20.90 -30.37 8.63
CA MET A 312 21.91 -29.45 8.11
C MET A 312 21.86 -29.36 6.56
N ALA A 313 21.75 -30.49 5.88
CA ALA A 313 21.69 -30.53 4.42
C ALA A 313 20.44 -29.83 3.89
N LEU A 314 19.26 -30.09 4.47
CA LEU A 314 18.00 -29.48 4.06
C LEU A 314 17.91 -28.01 4.44
N ALA A 315 18.47 -27.61 5.58
CA ALA A 315 18.55 -26.20 5.98
C ALA A 315 19.45 -25.36 5.07
N SER A 316 20.47 -26.00 4.46
CA SER A 316 21.42 -25.34 3.56
C SER A 316 20.89 -25.17 2.12
N LEU A 317 19.71 -25.72 1.81
CA LEU A 317 19.15 -25.59 0.46
C LEU A 317 18.72 -24.14 0.18
N PRO A 318 19.17 -23.52 -0.90
CA PRO A 318 18.75 -22.18 -1.27
C PRO A 318 17.26 -22.17 -1.63
N PRO A 319 16.58 -21.01 -1.51
CA PRO A 319 15.21 -20.88 -1.93
C PRO A 319 15.11 -21.08 -3.44
N SER A 320 14.02 -21.70 -3.89
CA SER A 320 13.75 -21.94 -5.31
C SER A 320 12.67 -20.99 -5.79
N GLU A 321 12.90 -20.32 -6.93
CA GLU A 321 11.87 -19.51 -7.59
C GLU A 321 10.65 -20.34 -8.04
N ALA A 322 10.83 -21.64 -8.25
CA ALA A 322 9.74 -22.55 -8.62
C ALA A 322 8.58 -22.54 -7.64
N VAL A 323 8.83 -22.30 -6.34
CA VAL A 323 7.77 -22.25 -5.31
C VAL A 323 6.79 -21.09 -5.49
N MET A 324 7.18 -20.06 -6.29
CA MET A 324 6.29 -18.93 -6.58
C MET A 324 5.27 -19.25 -7.67
N HIS A 325 5.42 -20.37 -8.38
CA HIS A 325 4.43 -20.88 -9.35
C HIS A 325 3.49 -21.92 -8.73
N ASP A 326 3.78 -22.35 -7.49
CA ASP A 326 2.90 -23.27 -6.78
C ASP A 326 1.64 -22.53 -6.29
N LYS A 327 0.51 -23.24 -6.32
CA LYS A 327 -0.74 -22.72 -5.75
C LYS A 327 -0.60 -22.54 -4.24
N PRO A 328 -1.26 -21.52 -3.66
CA PRO A 328 -1.33 -21.37 -2.22
C PRO A 328 -1.84 -22.64 -1.58
N ARG A 329 -1.19 -23.03 -0.48
CA ARG A 329 -1.58 -24.23 0.26
C ARG A 329 -2.92 -24.02 0.94
N ASP A 330 -3.76 -25.04 0.93
CA ASP A 330 -4.94 -25.07 1.79
C ASP A 330 -4.48 -25.16 3.27
N ARG A 331 -5.02 -24.29 4.12
CA ARG A 331 -4.72 -24.25 5.57
C ARG A 331 -5.07 -25.57 6.27
N ARG A 332 -5.97 -26.36 5.69
CA ARG A 332 -6.41 -27.67 6.21
C ARG A 332 -5.58 -28.84 5.67
N ALA A 333 -4.71 -28.59 4.69
CA ALA A 333 -3.89 -29.66 4.13
C ALA A 333 -2.91 -30.16 5.19
N PHE A 334 -2.85 -31.49 5.36
CA PHE A 334 -1.90 -32.18 6.21
C PHE A 334 -0.48 -31.98 5.66
N ILE A 335 0.52 -32.05 6.55
CA ILE A 335 1.94 -31.90 6.17
C ILE A 335 2.35 -32.98 5.19
#